data_297014bc4215959df3f94c645242d5a1
#
_entry.id   297014bc4215959df3f94c645242d5a1
#
_cell.length_a   1.000
_cell.length_b   1.000
_cell.length_c   1.000
_cell.angle_alpha   90.00
_cell.angle_beta   90.00
_cell.angle_gamma   90.00
#
_symmetry.space_group_name_H-M   'P 1'
#
loop_
_entity.id
_entity.type
_entity.pdbx_description
1 polymer ?
#
loop_
_entity_poly.entity_id
_entity_poly.type
_entity_poly.pdbx_seq_one_letter_code
_entity_poly.pdbx_strand_id
1 'polypeptide(L)'
;MAKYALLQFKINNDFFDWEKAFYSSQPMAREAGILELFHAKQADDPSSVAVLVTVNSFEIIDEFMKNAGDAIAESGHILETTQVTL
;
A
#
# COMPACT_ATOMS: atom_id res chain seq x y z
N MET A 1 14.89 5.06 -14.37
CA MET A 1 13.96 6.19 -14.20
C MET A 1 12.84 5.79 -13.23
N ALA A 2 12.54 6.66 -12.28
CA ALA A 2 11.46 6.39 -11.33
C ALA A 2 10.10 6.44 -12.03
N LYS A 3 9.24 5.51 -11.65
CA LYS A 3 7.87 5.41 -12.13
C LYS A 3 6.94 5.55 -10.94
N TYR A 4 5.71 5.94 -11.17
CA TYR A 4 4.74 5.99 -10.08
C TYR A 4 3.57 5.07 -10.38
N ALA A 5 2.96 4.57 -9.32
CA ALA A 5 1.80 3.70 -9.38
C ALA A 5 0.80 4.08 -8.30
N LEU A 6 -0.48 3.99 -8.62
CA LEU A 6 -1.55 4.22 -7.67
C LEU A 6 -2.11 2.87 -7.24
N LEU A 7 -2.06 2.59 -5.93
CA LEU A 7 -2.66 1.40 -5.35
C LEU A 7 -3.96 1.80 -4.67
N GLN A 8 -5.03 1.08 -4.97
CA GLN A 8 -6.34 1.27 -4.34
C GLN A 8 -6.80 -0.05 -3.79
N PHE A 9 -7.28 -0.06 -2.55
CA PHE A 9 -7.69 -1.29 -1.89
C PHE A 9 -8.66 -1.01 -0.75
N LYS A 10 -9.27 -2.08 -0.24
CA LYS A 10 -10.15 -2.01 0.93
C LYS A 10 -9.38 -2.44 2.17
N ILE A 11 -9.80 -1.90 3.31
CA ILE A 11 -9.28 -2.30 4.62
C ILE A 11 -10.43 -2.85 5.48
N ASN A 12 -10.11 -3.74 6.41
CA ASN A 12 -11.10 -4.37 7.29
C ASN A 12 -11.07 -3.85 8.72
N ASN A 13 -10.37 -2.74 8.95
CA ASN A 13 -10.26 -2.11 10.25
C ASN A 13 -10.47 -0.60 10.11
N ASP A 14 -10.30 0.13 11.21
CA ASP A 14 -10.36 1.58 11.20
C ASP A 14 -9.17 2.15 10.41
N PHE A 15 -9.40 3.22 9.65
CA PHE A 15 -8.35 3.82 8.83
C PHE A 15 -7.11 4.20 9.65
N PHE A 16 -7.30 4.76 10.85
CA PHE A 16 -6.16 5.19 11.66
C PHE A 16 -5.36 4.01 12.20
N ASP A 17 -6.01 2.87 12.47
CA ASP A 17 -5.31 1.65 12.85
C ASP A 17 -4.50 1.08 11.68
N TRP A 18 -5.08 1.08 10.48
CA TRP A 18 -4.36 0.69 9.28
C TRP A 18 -3.17 1.63 9.04
N GLU A 19 -3.38 2.94 9.15
CA GLU A 19 -2.35 3.94 8.91
C GLU A 19 -1.17 3.79 9.85
N LYS A 20 -1.44 3.47 11.12
CA LYS A 20 -0.39 3.23 12.11
C LYS A 20 0.49 2.04 11.69
N ALA A 21 -0.13 0.95 11.26
CA ALA A 21 0.59 -0.21 10.75
C ALA A 21 1.33 0.12 9.45
N PHE A 22 0.73 0.91 8.59
CA PHE A 22 1.33 1.37 7.34
C PHE A 22 2.63 2.15 7.61
N TYR A 23 2.61 3.08 8.55
CA TYR A 23 3.82 3.82 8.93
C TYR A 23 4.90 2.90 9.47
N SER A 24 4.52 1.89 10.24
CA SER A 24 5.48 0.93 10.81
C SER A 24 6.17 0.09 9.74
N SER A 25 5.53 -0.11 8.59
CA SER A 25 6.07 -0.92 7.50
C SER A 25 6.88 -0.10 6.48
N GLN A 26 6.88 1.23 6.59
CA GLN A 26 7.57 2.09 5.62
C GLN A 26 9.07 1.80 5.46
N PRO A 27 9.84 1.55 6.52
CA PRO A 27 11.26 1.23 6.34
C PRO A 27 11.47 0.00 5.47
N MET A 28 10.64 -1.04 5.63
CA MET A 28 10.73 -2.25 4.83
C MET A 28 10.37 -1.97 3.36
N ALA A 29 9.34 -1.17 3.12
CA ALA A 29 8.95 -0.78 1.76
C ALA A 29 10.07 0.01 1.07
N ARG A 30 10.69 0.94 1.78
CA ARG A 30 11.79 1.75 1.25
C ARG A 30 12.99 0.89 0.88
N GLU A 31 13.33 -0.09 1.70
CA GLU A 31 14.40 -1.03 1.39
C GLU A 31 14.10 -1.83 0.13
N ALA A 32 12.83 -2.12 -0.13
CA ALA A 32 12.41 -2.81 -1.34
C ALA A 32 12.37 -1.89 -2.57
N GLY A 33 12.57 -0.59 -2.39
CA GLY A 33 12.56 0.38 -3.48
C GLY A 33 11.22 1.03 -3.74
N ILE A 34 10.32 1.01 -2.75
CA ILE A 34 8.99 1.60 -2.84
C ILE A 34 8.94 2.84 -1.95
N LEU A 35 8.74 4.02 -2.56
CA LEU A 35 8.62 5.28 -1.83
C LEU A 35 7.20 5.80 -1.92
N GLU A 36 6.56 5.97 -0.79
CA GLU A 36 5.21 6.50 -0.72
C GLU A 36 5.24 8.02 -0.88
N LEU A 37 4.39 8.55 -1.74
CA LEU A 37 4.25 9.99 -1.97
C LEU A 37 3.08 10.56 -1.18
N PHE A 38 1.95 9.88 -1.17
CA PHE A 38 0.82 10.21 -0.30
C PHE A 38 -0.10 9.02 -0.15
N HIS A 39 -0.94 9.06 0.86
CA HIS A 39 -2.02 8.11 1.05
C HIS A 39 -3.24 8.84 1.61
N ALA A 40 -4.42 8.29 1.35
CA ALA A 40 -5.66 8.89 1.82
C ALA A 40 -6.78 7.85 1.84
N LYS A 41 -7.79 8.11 2.67
CA LYS A 41 -9.04 7.37 2.62
C LYS A 41 -10.01 8.11 1.71
N GLN A 42 -10.93 7.38 1.10
CA GLN A 42 -11.99 7.97 0.30
C GLN A 42 -12.99 8.68 1.22
N ALA A 43 -13.39 9.90 0.86
CA ALA A 43 -14.21 10.73 1.74
C ALA A 43 -15.56 10.10 2.11
N ASP A 44 -16.19 9.41 1.18
CA ASP A 44 -17.50 8.78 1.38
C ASP A 44 -17.43 7.29 1.72
N ASP A 45 -16.22 6.72 1.77
CA ASP A 45 -16.01 5.31 2.12
C ASP A 45 -14.66 5.14 2.82
N PRO A 46 -14.62 5.29 4.16
CA PRO A 46 -13.36 5.21 4.90
C PRO A 46 -12.68 3.84 4.84
N SER A 47 -13.35 2.81 4.34
CA SER A 47 -12.75 1.49 4.13
C SER A 47 -12.00 1.40 2.81
N SER A 48 -12.07 2.41 1.96
CA SER A 48 -11.34 2.49 0.69
C SER A 48 -10.14 3.41 0.86
N VAL A 49 -8.95 2.89 0.52
CA VAL A 49 -7.68 3.59 0.69
C VAL A 49 -6.96 3.68 -0.64
N ALA A 50 -6.28 4.80 -0.86
CA ALA A 50 -5.41 5.00 -2.02
C ALA A 50 -4.00 5.34 -1.53
N VAL A 51 -2.99 4.74 -2.15
CA VAL A 51 -1.58 5.02 -1.87
C VAL A 51 -0.87 5.25 -3.20
N LEU A 52 -0.23 6.41 -3.33
CA LEU A 52 0.60 6.71 -4.50
C LEU A 52 2.05 6.50 -4.13
N VAL A 53 2.74 5.70 -4.93
CA VAL A 53 4.15 5.34 -4.68
C VAL A 53 5.00 5.58 -5.91
N THR A 54 6.32 5.73 -5.71
CA THR A 54 7.30 5.66 -6.80
C THR A 54 8.12 4.39 -6.66
N VAL A 55 8.47 3.80 -7.79
CA VAL A 55 9.28 2.58 -7.88
C VAL A 55 10.18 2.68 -9.11
N ASN A 56 11.30 1.96 -9.11
CA ASN A 56 12.14 1.87 -10.30
C ASN A 56 11.60 0.85 -11.30
N SER A 57 10.84 -0.12 -10.82
CA SER A 57 10.23 -1.17 -11.65
C SER A 57 8.90 -1.56 -11.03
N PHE A 58 7.88 -1.76 -11.85
CA PHE A 58 6.56 -2.19 -11.36
C PHE A 58 6.59 -3.60 -10.77
N GLU A 59 7.53 -4.43 -11.19
CA GLU A 59 7.70 -5.77 -10.65
C GLU A 59 8.02 -5.76 -9.17
N ILE A 60 8.65 -4.71 -8.67
CA ILE A 60 8.98 -4.54 -7.25
C ILE A 60 7.70 -4.55 -6.39
N ILE A 61 6.61 -3.97 -6.90
CA ILE A 61 5.34 -3.94 -6.18
C ILE A 61 4.81 -5.36 -6.00
N ASP A 62 4.80 -6.16 -7.06
CA ASP A 62 4.32 -7.55 -7.00
C ASP A 62 5.18 -8.40 -6.07
N GLU A 63 6.50 -8.24 -6.15
CA GLU A 63 7.42 -8.97 -5.29
C GLU A 63 7.21 -8.60 -3.82
N PHE A 64 7.05 -7.31 -3.54
CA PHE A 64 6.82 -6.84 -2.17
C PHE A 64 5.52 -7.40 -1.62
N MET A 65 4.44 -7.38 -2.41
CA MET A 65 3.14 -7.91 -2.00
C MET A 65 3.21 -9.40 -1.70
N LYS A 66 4.02 -10.15 -2.44
CA LYS A 66 4.24 -11.58 -2.18
C LYS A 66 5.04 -11.81 -0.92
N ASN A 67 6.15 -11.08 -0.78
CA ASN A 67 7.10 -11.32 0.31
C ASN A 67 6.59 -10.81 1.65
N ALA A 68 5.83 -9.72 1.64
CA ALA A 68 5.30 -9.10 2.86
C ALA A 68 3.79 -9.32 3.01
N GLY A 69 3.20 -10.24 2.25
CA GLY A 69 1.75 -10.43 2.20
C GLY A 69 1.11 -10.64 3.57
N ASP A 70 1.72 -11.45 4.43
CA ASP A 70 1.18 -11.70 5.77
C ASP A 70 1.15 -10.43 6.61
N ALA A 71 2.23 -9.65 6.60
CA ALA A 71 2.31 -8.41 7.35
C ALA A 71 1.32 -7.37 6.79
N ILE A 72 1.17 -7.32 5.47
CA ILE A 72 0.23 -6.42 4.81
C ILE A 72 -1.21 -6.78 5.21
N ALA A 73 -1.54 -8.07 5.20
CA ALA A 73 -2.87 -8.54 5.61
C ALA A 73 -3.16 -8.22 7.08
N GLU A 74 -2.17 -8.36 7.96
CA GLU A 74 -2.30 -8.04 9.37
C GLU A 74 -2.57 -6.56 9.62
N SER A 75 -2.14 -5.68 8.72
CA SER A 75 -2.41 -4.25 8.84
C SER A 75 -3.88 -3.88 8.59
N GLY A 76 -4.67 -4.82 8.09
CA GLY A 76 -6.06 -4.60 7.72
C GLY A 76 -6.30 -4.49 6.22
N HIS A 77 -5.24 -4.50 5.41
CA HIS A 77 -5.33 -4.45 3.96
C HIS A 77 -5.91 -5.76 3.43
N ILE A 78 -7.02 -5.68 2.71
CA ILE A 78 -7.64 -6.86 2.10
C ILE A 78 -7.00 -7.07 0.73
N LEU A 79 -6.03 -7.98 0.66
CA LEU A 79 -5.14 -8.14 -0.50
C LEU A 79 -5.87 -8.35 -1.82
N GLU A 80 -6.93 -9.15 -1.84
CA GLU A 80 -7.67 -9.45 -3.06
C GLU A 80 -8.41 -8.25 -3.64
N THR A 81 -8.52 -7.16 -2.90
CA THR A 81 -9.17 -5.94 -3.39
C THR A 81 -8.20 -4.97 -4.04
N THR A 82 -6.91 -5.28 -4.01
CA THR A 82 -5.88 -4.36 -4.49
C THR A 82 -5.96 -4.16 -6.00
N GLN A 83 -6.02 -2.90 -6.41
CA GLN A 83 -5.96 -2.48 -7.81
C GLN A 83 -4.74 -1.59 -7.99
N VAL A 84 -3.94 -1.87 -9.01
CA VAL A 84 -2.75 -1.08 -9.31
C VAL A 84 -2.97 -0.39 -10.65
N THR A 85 -2.91 0.94 -10.62
CA THR A 85 -3.01 1.76 -11.83
C THR A 85 -1.62 2.33 -12.13
N LEU A 86 -1.12 2.03 -13.31
CA LEU A 86 0.23 2.42 -13.73
C LEU A 86 0.22 3.67 -14.59
#